data_8b66ede4acd1686eaa4c583438a26e83
#
_entry.id   8b66ede4acd1686eaa4c583438a26e83
#
_cell.length_a   1.000
_cell.length_b   1.000
_cell.length_c   1.000
_cell.angle_alpha   90.00
_cell.angle_beta   90.00
_cell.angle_gamma   90.00
#
_symmetry.space_group_name_H-M   'P 1'
#
loop_
_entity.id
_entity.type
_entity.pdbx_description
1 polymer ?
#
loop_
_entity_poly.entity_id
_entity_poly.type
_entity_poly.pdbx_seq_one_letter_code
_entity_poly.pdbx_strand_id
1 'polypeptide(L)'
;VGYSDGTVRPNANISRAETATIFFRLLNADIRDGNLTAENTFTDVVDGQWCNKSVSTMAKLGIVKGRTAEIFDPNAPITRAEFAVICARFDTKQTNGNNNFSDISGHWAEAEIKRAAALGWIAGYPDGTFRPNDYITRAQAMTMINRVLCRMPQDEEDLLGSMVVWPDNKPTDWHYLAVQEATNSHDFKRKGEVGEKWTKLTSAPDWTKYQ
;
A
#
# COMPACT_ATOMS: atom_id res chain seq x y z
N VAL A 1 -6.22 8.56 0.70
CA VAL A 1 -7.35 9.44 0.99
C VAL A 1 -7.17 9.99 2.39
N GLY A 2 -7.42 11.30 2.57
CA GLY A 2 -7.27 11.98 3.85
C GLY A 2 -8.40 11.65 4.83
N TYR A 3 -8.27 12.18 6.02
CA TYR A 3 -9.27 12.11 7.09
C TYR A 3 -10.26 13.28 6.99
N SER A 4 -11.39 13.17 7.69
CA SER A 4 -12.44 14.20 7.70
C SER A 4 -11.99 15.54 8.29
N ASP A 5 -10.91 15.55 9.06
CA ASP A 5 -10.27 16.76 9.61
C ASP A 5 -9.33 17.47 8.62
N GLY A 6 -9.26 16.99 7.38
CA GLY A 6 -8.43 17.55 6.32
C GLY A 6 -6.95 17.15 6.39
N THR A 7 -6.58 16.19 7.23
CA THR A 7 -5.20 15.69 7.33
C THR A 7 -5.00 14.36 6.58
N VAL A 8 -3.75 13.99 6.27
CA VAL A 8 -3.40 12.68 5.70
C VAL A 8 -2.65 11.79 6.70
N ARG A 9 -2.17 12.38 7.79
CA ARG A 9 -1.45 11.72 8.89
C ARG A 9 -0.31 10.83 8.41
N PRO A 10 0.69 11.36 7.72
CA PRO A 10 1.72 10.57 7.04
C PRO A 10 2.56 9.72 8.00
N ASN A 11 2.77 10.21 9.22
CA ASN A 11 3.56 9.55 10.26
C ASN A 11 2.74 8.60 11.17
N ALA A 12 1.42 8.52 11.02
CA ALA A 12 0.62 7.55 11.72
C ALA A 12 0.82 6.14 11.14
N ASN A 13 0.74 5.12 12.00
CA ASN A 13 0.75 3.74 11.53
C ASN A 13 -0.50 3.46 10.68
N ILE A 14 -0.33 2.66 9.63
CA ILE A 14 -1.46 2.17 8.83
C ILE A 14 -1.97 0.85 9.42
N SER A 15 -3.29 0.67 9.45
CA SER A 15 -3.87 -0.57 9.95
C SER A 15 -3.87 -1.68 8.89
N ARG A 16 -4.07 -2.92 9.37
CA ARG A 16 -4.19 -4.10 8.51
C ARG A 16 -5.40 -4.00 7.58
N ALA A 17 -6.54 -3.50 8.08
CA ALA A 17 -7.75 -3.29 7.27
C ALA A 17 -7.57 -2.18 6.23
N GLU A 18 -6.94 -1.05 6.58
CA GLU A 18 -6.61 0.01 5.63
C GLU A 18 -5.70 -0.51 4.51
N THR A 19 -4.69 -1.31 4.86
CA THR A 19 -3.79 -1.95 3.89
C THR A 19 -4.55 -2.89 2.96
N ALA A 20 -5.36 -3.80 3.49
CA ALA A 20 -6.18 -4.71 2.68
C ALA A 20 -7.11 -3.95 1.73
N THR A 21 -7.73 -2.86 2.20
CA THR A 21 -8.62 -2.02 1.39
C THR A 21 -7.89 -1.27 0.28
N ILE A 22 -6.68 -0.79 0.52
CA ILE A 22 -5.88 -0.15 -0.53
C ILE A 22 -5.55 -1.17 -1.63
N PHE A 23 -5.01 -2.34 -1.29
CA PHE A 23 -4.69 -3.35 -2.28
C PHE A 23 -5.94 -3.90 -3.01
N PHE A 24 -7.08 -4.03 -2.34
CA PHE A 24 -8.36 -4.34 -2.97
C PHE A 24 -8.73 -3.30 -4.04
N ARG A 25 -8.58 -2.01 -3.76
CA ARG A 25 -8.87 -0.93 -4.72
C ARG A 25 -7.91 -0.90 -5.90
N LEU A 26 -6.68 -1.40 -5.72
CA LEU A 26 -5.66 -1.50 -6.76
C LEU A 26 -5.82 -2.74 -7.67
N LEU A 27 -6.66 -3.70 -7.30
CA LEU A 27 -6.95 -4.85 -8.17
C LEU A 27 -7.55 -4.38 -9.51
N ASN A 28 -7.21 -5.09 -10.58
CA ASN A 28 -7.95 -4.98 -11.83
C ASN A 28 -9.45 -5.17 -11.57
N ALA A 29 -10.30 -4.39 -12.26
CA ALA A 29 -11.73 -4.38 -12.03
C ALA A 29 -12.36 -5.77 -12.21
N ASP A 30 -11.97 -6.51 -13.26
CA ASP A 30 -12.51 -7.85 -13.54
C ASP A 30 -12.13 -8.85 -12.44
N ILE A 31 -10.88 -8.78 -11.94
CA ILE A 31 -10.42 -9.63 -10.83
C ILE A 31 -11.15 -9.26 -9.55
N ARG A 32 -11.25 -7.97 -9.24
CA ARG A 32 -11.92 -7.49 -8.04
C ARG A 32 -13.39 -7.88 -8.03
N ASP A 33 -14.12 -7.55 -9.09
CA ASP A 33 -15.57 -7.73 -9.16
C ASP A 33 -15.95 -9.21 -9.31
N GLY A 34 -15.14 -10.00 -10.04
CA GLY A 34 -15.32 -11.44 -10.18
C GLY A 34 -15.00 -12.27 -8.91
N ASN A 35 -14.27 -11.67 -7.95
CA ASN A 35 -13.96 -12.32 -6.68
C ASN A 35 -14.63 -11.68 -5.46
N LEU A 36 -15.42 -10.63 -5.68
CA LEU A 36 -16.07 -9.88 -4.61
C LEU A 36 -16.86 -10.80 -3.68
N THR A 37 -16.59 -10.69 -2.38
CA THR A 37 -17.31 -11.45 -1.34
C THR A 37 -17.28 -10.70 -0.01
N ALA A 38 -18.31 -10.91 0.81
CA ALA A 38 -18.35 -10.52 2.22
C ALA A 38 -18.09 -11.72 3.14
N GLU A 39 -18.02 -12.93 2.59
CA GLU A 39 -17.83 -14.16 3.35
C GLU A 39 -16.35 -14.37 3.69
N ASN A 40 -16.09 -14.61 4.96
CA ASN A 40 -14.77 -14.95 5.49
C ASN A 40 -14.90 -15.80 6.77
N THR A 41 -13.77 -16.28 7.29
CA THR A 41 -13.72 -17.07 8.53
C THR A 41 -13.36 -16.23 9.77
N PHE A 42 -13.14 -14.93 9.62
CA PHE A 42 -12.66 -14.07 10.71
C PHE A 42 -13.83 -13.58 11.57
N THR A 43 -13.77 -13.88 12.86
CA THR A 43 -14.81 -13.48 13.83
C THR A 43 -14.83 -11.99 14.12
N ASP A 44 -13.73 -11.30 13.81
CA ASP A 44 -13.52 -9.86 14.01
C ASP A 44 -13.68 -9.03 12.72
N VAL A 45 -14.10 -9.66 11.61
CA VAL A 45 -14.45 -9.00 10.35
C VAL A 45 -15.88 -9.39 9.98
N VAL A 46 -16.83 -8.71 10.62
CA VAL A 46 -18.26 -9.03 10.50
C VAL A 46 -18.94 -8.26 9.38
N ASP A 47 -20.11 -8.72 8.97
CA ASP A 47 -20.94 -8.04 7.97
C ASP A 47 -21.28 -6.62 8.40
N GLY A 48 -21.34 -5.69 7.43
CA GLY A 48 -21.58 -4.26 7.67
C GLY A 48 -20.35 -3.47 8.14
N GLN A 49 -19.21 -4.10 8.42
CA GLN A 49 -17.96 -3.36 8.63
C GLN A 49 -17.44 -2.80 7.30
N TRP A 50 -16.95 -1.56 7.32
CA TRP A 50 -16.43 -0.86 6.14
C TRP A 50 -15.33 -1.62 5.38
N CYS A 51 -14.58 -2.47 6.05
CA CYS A 51 -13.49 -3.26 5.48
C CYS A 51 -13.87 -4.71 5.13
N ASN A 52 -15.08 -5.16 5.49
CA ASN A 52 -15.46 -6.57 5.35
C ASN A 52 -15.23 -7.08 3.92
N LYS A 53 -15.87 -6.49 2.91
CA LYS A 53 -15.72 -6.94 1.51
C LYS A 53 -14.28 -6.89 1.02
N SER A 54 -13.53 -5.85 1.42
CA SER A 54 -12.11 -5.73 1.06
C SER A 54 -11.28 -6.84 1.67
N VAL A 55 -11.39 -7.08 2.97
CA VAL A 55 -10.63 -8.11 3.68
C VAL A 55 -11.02 -9.50 3.18
N SER A 56 -12.32 -9.78 3.07
CA SER A 56 -12.85 -11.08 2.62
C SER A 56 -12.39 -11.42 1.20
N THR A 57 -12.47 -10.46 0.28
CA THR A 57 -12.01 -10.65 -1.11
C THR A 57 -10.51 -10.86 -1.18
N MET A 58 -9.73 -10.06 -0.45
CA MET A 58 -8.27 -10.18 -0.44
C MET A 58 -7.79 -11.47 0.24
N ALA A 59 -8.53 -11.97 1.24
CA ALA A 59 -8.27 -13.27 1.86
C ALA A 59 -8.61 -14.43 0.91
N LYS A 60 -9.75 -14.38 0.21
CA LYS A 60 -10.13 -15.34 -0.83
C LYS A 60 -9.07 -15.44 -1.93
N LEU A 61 -8.48 -14.31 -2.34
CA LEU A 61 -7.41 -14.27 -3.32
C LEU A 61 -6.04 -14.71 -2.74
N GLY A 62 -5.94 -14.99 -1.44
CA GLY A 62 -4.70 -15.39 -0.78
C GLY A 62 -3.66 -14.28 -0.61
N ILE A 63 -4.03 -13.02 -0.89
CA ILE A 63 -3.14 -11.85 -0.80
C ILE A 63 -2.94 -11.43 0.65
N VAL A 64 -4.01 -11.43 1.46
CA VAL A 64 -3.90 -11.22 2.90
C VAL A 64 -4.21 -12.52 3.66
N LYS A 65 -3.72 -12.60 4.90
CA LYS A 65 -4.01 -13.69 5.84
C LYS A 65 -4.34 -13.13 7.20
N GLY A 66 -5.16 -13.85 7.97
CA GLY A 66 -5.37 -13.57 9.38
C GLY A 66 -4.10 -13.78 10.21
N ARG A 67 -4.11 -13.27 11.43
CA ARG A 67 -3.10 -13.63 12.45
C ARG A 67 -3.29 -15.08 12.90
N THR A 68 -4.54 -15.53 12.90
CA THR A 68 -4.95 -16.93 13.07
C THR A 68 -5.97 -17.29 11.99
N ALA A 69 -6.50 -18.51 12.02
CA ALA A 69 -7.56 -18.93 11.11
C ALA A 69 -8.87 -18.13 11.29
N GLU A 70 -9.09 -17.60 12.50
CA GLU A 70 -10.35 -16.97 12.92
C GLU A 70 -10.21 -15.47 13.25
N ILE A 71 -8.99 -14.91 13.30
CA ILE A 71 -8.72 -13.52 13.69
C ILE A 71 -7.92 -12.83 12.60
N PHE A 72 -8.45 -11.74 12.08
CA PHE A 72 -7.74 -10.87 11.14
C PHE A 72 -6.99 -9.73 11.84
N ASP A 73 -7.56 -9.18 12.92
CA ASP A 73 -7.09 -8.03 13.68
C ASP A 73 -7.09 -6.73 12.84
N PRO A 74 -8.28 -6.29 12.35
CA PRO A 74 -8.41 -5.24 11.33
C PRO A 74 -7.83 -3.89 11.75
N ASN A 75 -7.94 -3.54 13.03
CA ASN A 75 -7.53 -2.24 13.57
C ASN A 75 -6.08 -2.20 14.04
N ALA A 76 -5.42 -3.35 14.14
CA ALA A 76 -4.00 -3.39 14.52
C ALA A 76 -3.11 -2.77 13.45
N PRO A 77 -2.03 -2.10 13.83
CA PRO A 77 -1.02 -1.66 12.89
C PRO A 77 -0.37 -2.86 12.19
N ILE A 78 -0.05 -2.69 10.91
CA ILE A 78 0.66 -3.72 10.12
C ILE A 78 2.17 -3.53 10.26
N THR A 79 2.91 -4.65 10.33
CA THR A 79 4.37 -4.58 10.33
C THR A 79 4.94 -4.41 8.91
N ARG A 80 6.18 -3.95 8.82
CA ARG A 80 6.90 -3.80 7.54
C ARG A 80 7.04 -5.14 6.82
N ALA A 81 7.27 -6.24 7.55
CA ALA A 81 7.31 -7.58 6.97
C ALA A 81 5.96 -8.02 6.41
N GLU A 82 4.88 -7.87 7.17
CA GLU A 82 3.53 -8.20 6.70
C GLU A 82 3.16 -7.43 5.45
N PHE A 83 3.50 -6.13 5.39
CA PHE A 83 3.25 -5.29 4.21
C PHE A 83 4.07 -5.73 3.00
N ALA A 84 5.36 -6.04 3.17
CA ALA A 84 6.23 -6.57 2.10
C ALA A 84 5.69 -7.88 1.53
N VAL A 85 5.16 -8.77 2.37
CA VAL A 85 4.52 -10.02 1.95
C VAL A 85 3.28 -9.76 1.10
N ILE A 86 2.44 -8.79 1.47
CA ILE A 86 1.28 -8.40 0.67
C ILE A 86 1.72 -7.88 -0.71
N CYS A 87 2.72 -6.99 -0.76
CA CYS A 87 3.30 -6.52 -2.02
C CYS A 87 3.79 -7.69 -2.89
N ALA A 88 4.53 -8.63 -2.29
CA ALA A 88 5.07 -9.78 -3.01
C ALA A 88 4.00 -10.75 -3.53
N ARG A 89 2.84 -10.84 -2.88
CA ARG A 89 1.70 -11.66 -3.34
C ARG A 89 0.84 -10.94 -4.37
N PHE A 90 0.83 -9.61 -4.34
CA PHE A 90 0.04 -8.81 -5.26
C PHE A 90 0.59 -8.86 -6.70
N ASP A 91 1.91 -8.99 -6.88
CA ASP A 91 2.55 -9.15 -8.17
C ASP A 91 3.24 -10.54 -8.28
N THR A 92 3.01 -11.22 -9.39
CA THR A 92 3.53 -12.57 -9.67
C THR A 92 4.89 -12.59 -10.35
N LYS A 93 5.51 -11.43 -10.63
CA LYS A 93 6.85 -11.37 -11.22
C LYS A 93 7.86 -12.16 -10.40
N GLN A 94 8.51 -13.10 -11.03
CA GLN A 94 9.58 -13.88 -10.41
C GLN A 94 10.91 -13.12 -10.51
N THR A 95 11.62 -13.03 -9.41
CA THR A 95 13.00 -12.52 -9.37
C THR A 95 13.77 -13.20 -8.25
N ASN A 96 15.04 -13.47 -8.50
CA ASN A 96 15.97 -13.96 -7.49
C ASN A 96 16.74 -12.74 -6.95
N GLY A 97 16.30 -12.22 -5.82
CA GLY A 97 16.95 -11.07 -5.18
C GLY A 97 18.07 -11.47 -4.23
N ASN A 98 19.21 -10.81 -4.37
CA ASN A 98 20.35 -10.92 -3.46
C ASN A 98 20.45 -9.76 -2.45
N ASN A 99 19.35 -9.11 -2.13
CA ASN A 99 19.37 -8.06 -1.12
C ASN A 99 19.47 -8.67 0.28
N ASN A 100 20.59 -8.43 0.93
CA ASN A 100 20.89 -8.92 2.27
C ASN A 100 20.72 -7.79 3.27
N PHE A 101 19.52 -7.69 3.87
CA PHE A 101 19.36 -6.90 5.09
C PHE A 101 19.88 -7.72 6.27
N SER A 102 20.59 -7.08 7.19
CA SER A 102 21.28 -7.76 8.30
C SER A 102 20.35 -8.41 9.33
N ASP A 103 19.08 -8.01 9.35
CA ASP A 103 18.09 -8.34 10.38
C ASP A 103 16.91 -9.21 9.87
N ILE A 104 17.02 -9.81 8.68
CA ILE A 104 15.96 -10.67 8.14
C ILE A 104 16.32 -12.15 8.08
N SER A 105 17.57 -12.52 8.40
CA SER A 105 18.00 -13.92 8.35
C SER A 105 17.21 -14.79 9.33
N GLY A 106 16.57 -15.84 8.81
CA GLY A 106 15.68 -16.71 9.59
C GLY A 106 14.32 -16.11 9.93
N HIS A 107 14.01 -14.90 9.47
CA HIS A 107 12.70 -14.30 9.64
C HIS A 107 11.68 -14.98 8.72
N TRP A 108 10.45 -15.20 9.19
CA TRP A 108 9.39 -15.91 8.44
C TRP A 108 9.08 -15.30 7.07
N ALA A 109 9.32 -14.00 6.89
CA ALA A 109 9.08 -13.27 5.63
C ALA A 109 10.38 -12.99 4.85
N GLU A 110 11.49 -13.64 5.17
CA GLU A 110 12.80 -13.37 4.55
C GLU A 110 12.74 -13.44 3.03
N ALA A 111 12.11 -14.49 2.48
CA ALA A 111 12.04 -14.71 1.04
C ALA A 111 11.25 -13.60 0.33
N GLU A 112 10.11 -13.23 0.87
CA GLU A 112 9.24 -12.18 0.31
C GLU A 112 9.87 -10.79 0.44
N ILE A 113 10.56 -10.51 1.54
CA ILE A 113 11.31 -9.25 1.72
C ILE A 113 12.42 -9.14 0.68
N LYS A 114 13.23 -10.19 0.50
CA LYS A 114 14.27 -10.23 -0.53
C LYS A 114 13.71 -10.03 -1.92
N ARG A 115 12.59 -10.69 -2.23
CA ARG A 115 11.91 -10.56 -3.51
C ARG A 115 11.39 -9.14 -3.74
N ALA A 116 10.69 -8.56 -2.79
CA ALA A 116 10.17 -7.20 -2.89
C ALA A 116 11.30 -6.15 -3.03
N ALA A 117 12.42 -6.37 -2.35
CA ALA A 117 13.61 -5.53 -2.47
C ALA A 117 14.28 -5.64 -3.84
N ALA A 118 14.37 -6.86 -4.40
CA ALA A 118 14.93 -7.08 -5.73
C ALA A 118 14.09 -6.44 -6.85
N LEU A 119 12.78 -6.33 -6.64
CA LEU A 119 11.85 -5.63 -7.54
C LEU A 119 11.87 -4.10 -7.33
N GLY A 120 12.66 -3.60 -6.37
CA GLY A 120 12.74 -2.16 -6.08
C GLY A 120 11.52 -1.60 -5.34
N TRP A 121 10.59 -2.44 -4.87
CA TRP A 121 9.36 -1.99 -4.21
C TRP A 121 9.60 -1.52 -2.78
N ILE A 122 10.53 -2.15 -2.09
CA ILE A 122 10.92 -1.80 -0.74
C ILE A 122 12.40 -1.43 -0.67
N ALA A 123 12.74 -0.60 0.30
CA ALA A 123 14.11 -0.27 0.65
C ALA A 123 14.32 -0.49 2.16
N GLY A 124 15.54 -0.84 2.53
CA GLY A 124 15.99 -0.85 3.90
C GLY A 124 16.39 0.55 4.38
N TYR A 125 16.98 0.57 5.55
CA TYR A 125 17.55 1.76 6.16
C TYR A 125 19.05 1.90 5.81
N PRO A 126 19.62 3.10 5.96
CA PRO A 126 21.05 3.32 5.69
C PRO A 126 22.01 2.47 6.53
N ASP A 127 21.54 1.96 7.67
CA ASP A 127 22.29 1.04 8.54
C ASP A 127 22.30 -0.42 8.05
N GLY A 128 21.73 -0.70 6.89
CA GLY A 128 21.66 -2.04 6.29
C GLY A 128 20.56 -2.92 6.87
N THR A 129 19.64 -2.38 7.70
CA THR A 129 18.51 -3.12 8.25
C THR A 129 17.23 -2.93 7.42
N PHE A 130 16.28 -3.86 7.53
CA PHE A 130 14.92 -3.74 7.02
C PHE A 130 13.92 -3.38 8.13
N ARG A 131 14.19 -3.79 9.35
CA ARG A 131 13.32 -3.66 10.53
C ARG A 131 11.96 -4.34 10.32
N PRO A 132 11.94 -5.66 10.10
CA PRO A 132 10.74 -6.39 9.68
C PRO A 132 9.58 -6.31 10.66
N ASN A 133 9.87 -6.20 11.96
CA ASN A 133 8.88 -6.17 13.03
C ASN A 133 8.39 -4.76 13.41
N ASP A 134 9.00 -3.70 12.85
CA ASP A 134 8.52 -2.34 13.07
C ASP A 134 7.19 -2.12 12.34
N TYR A 135 6.32 -1.31 12.90
CA TYR A 135 5.11 -0.89 12.21
C TYR A 135 5.42 0.08 11.08
N ILE A 136 4.68 -0.08 9.97
CA ILE A 136 4.82 0.81 8.82
C ILE A 136 3.92 2.04 8.97
N THR A 137 4.47 3.21 8.64
CA THR A 137 3.67 4.43 8.60
C THR A 137 2.90 4.55 7.28
N ARG A 138 1.87 5.38 7.28
CA ARG A 138 1.07 5.67 6.09
C ARG A 138 1.92 6.20 4.93
N ALA A 139 2.86 7.11 5.20
CA ALA A 139 3.79 7.63 4.19
C ALA A 139 4.69 6.54 3.61
N GLN A 140 5.22 5.66 4.45
CA GLN A 140 6.03 4.52 4.00
C GLN A 140 5.21 3.55 3.14
N ALA A 141 3.96 3.26 3.53
CA ALA A 141 3.05 2.42 2.75
C ALA A 141 2.75 3.04 1.39
N MET A 142 2.41 4.33 1.32
CA MET A 142 2.18 5.06 0.07
C MET A 142 3.41 5.02 -0.83
N THR A 143 4.59 5.26 -0.28
CA THR A 143 5.85 5.20 -1.04
C THR A 143 6.10 3.80 -1.63
N MET A 144 5.87 2.74 -0.86
CA MET A 144 6.04 1.37 -1.34
C MET A 144 5.02 1.03 -2.43
N ILE A 145 3.74 1.40 -2.26
CA ILE A 145 2.69 1.18 -3.25
C ILE A 145 3.02 1.90 -4.56
N ASN A 146 3.44 3.16 -4.52
CA ASN A 146 3.80 3.92 -5.70
C ASN A 146 4.95 3.25 -6.48
N ARG A 147 5.92 2.66 -5.77
CA ARG A 147 6.99 1.87 -6.39
C ARG A 147 6.48 0.60 -7.06
N VAL A 148 5.58 -0.16 -6.39
CA VAL A 148 4.94 -1.35 -6.98
C VAL A 148 4.20 -1.00 -8.27
N LEU A 149 3.51 0.15 -8.28
CA LEU A 149 2.75 0.63 -9.44
C LEU A 149 3.62 1.33 -10.50
N CYS A 150 4.91 1.55 -10.22
CA CYS A 150 5.80 2.38 -11.02
C CYS A 150 5.22 3.79 -11.27
N ARG A 151 4.63 4.41 -10.24
CA ARG A 151 3.97 5.71 -10.28
C ARG A 151 4.68 6.66 -9.32
N MET A 152 5.69 7.37 -9.82
CA MET A 152 6.55 8.19 -8.97
C MET A 152 6.83 9.54 -9.64
N PRO A 153 6.16 10.63 -9.25
CA PRO A 153 6.61 11.98 -9.54
C PRO A 153 8.05 12.15 -9.04
N GLN A 154 8.93 12.73 -9.85
CA GLN A 154 10.35 12.87 -9.51
C GLN A 154 10.65 14.22 -8.85
N ASP A 155 9.83 15.23 -9.17
CA ASP A 155 9.92 16.58 -8.65
C ASP A 155 8.54 17.23 -8.57
N GLU A 156 8.45 18.44 -8.01
CA GLU A 156 7.20 19.19 -7.89
C GLU A 156 6.64 19.63 -9.26
N GLU A 157 7.48 19.75 -10.29
CA GLU A 157 7.04 20.11 -11.65
C GLU A 157 6.28 18.98 -12.35
N ASP A 158 6.36 17.77 -11.80
CA ASP A 158 5.58 16.61 -12.26
C ASP A 158 4.15 16.61 -11.71
N LEU A 159 3.86 17.44 -10.71
CA LEU A 159 2.55 17.59 -10.09
C LEU A 159 1.74 18.73 -10.75
N LEU A 160 0.47 18.83 -10.41
CA LEU A 160 -0.41 19.91 -10.85
C LEU A 160 -0.73 20.86 -9.69
N GLY A 161 -0.55 22.17 -9.89
CA GLY A 161 -0.79 23.18 -8.86
C GLY A 161 -2.22 23.27 -8.31
N SER A 162 -3.21 22.67 -9.01
CA SER A 162 -4.59 22.58 -8.57
C SER A 162 -4.91 21.32 -7.74
N MET A 163 -3.90 20.52 -7.39
CA MET A 163 -4.06 19.32 -6.57
C MET A 163 -4.54 19.64 -5.15
N VAL A 164 -5.08 18.63 -4.47
CA VAL A 164 -5.35 18.71 -3.03
C VAL A 164 -4.02 18.74 -2.27
N VAL A 165 -3.83 19.75 -1.44
CA VAL A 165 -2.65 19.92 -0.59
C VAL A 165 -3.05 19.60 0.86
N TRP A 166 -2.22 18.85 1.55
CA TRP A 166 -2.47 18.42 2.92
C TRP A 166 -1.66 19.28 3.90
N PRO A 167 -2.24 19.84 4.96
CA PRO A 167 -1.55 20.73 5.89
C PRO A 167 -0.42 20.02 6.66
N ASP A 168 -0.49 18.72 6.77
CA ASP A 168 0.48 17.84 7.44
C ASP A 168 1.40 17.07 6.47
N ASN A 169 1.49 17.50 5.19
CA ASN A 169 2.40 16.97 4.18
C ASN A 169 3.06 18.14 3.43
N LYS A 170 4.21 18.57 3.90
CA LYS A 170 4.91 19.77 3.38
C LYS A 170 5.87 19.40 2.25
N PRO A 171 6.16 20.31 1.31
CA PRO A 171 7.14 20.09 0.24
C PRO A 171 8.55 19.69 0.74
N THR A 172 8.91 20.08 1.96
CA THR A 172 10.18 19.71 2.59
C THR A 172 10.21 18.30 3.17
N ASP A 173 9.08 17.62 3.25
CA ASP A 173 8.99 16.28 3.83
C ASP A 173 9.48 15.25 2.80
N TRP A 174 10.26 14.27 3.24
CA TRP A 174 10.81 13.21 2.37
C TRP A 174 9.74 12.41 1.62
N HIS A 175 8.52 12.38 2.15
CA HIS A 175 7.39 11.65 1.61
C HIS A 175 6.44 12.52 0.77
N TYR A 176 6.74 13.81 0.59
CA TYR A 176 5.81 14.77 -0.01
C TYR A 176 5.23 14.28 -1.33
N LEU A 177 6.10 13.97 -2.30
CA LEU A 177 5.67 13.52 -3.62
C LEU A 177 4.88 12.21 -3.55
N ALA A 178 5.31 11.27 -2.72
CA ALA A 178 4.65 9.98 -2.59
C ALA A 178 3.23 10.10 -1.99
N VAL A 179 3.04 11.00 -1.04
CA VAL A 179 1.72 11.27 -0.45
C VAL A 179 0.82 11.98 -1.46
N GLN A 180 1.32 12.99 -2.19
CA GLN A 180 0.55 13.67 -3.23
C GLN A 180 0.10 12.68 -4.30
N GLU A 181 1.00 11.83 -4.80
CA GLU A 181 0.71 10.78 -5.76
C GLU A 181 -0.40 9.83 -5.29
N ALA A 182 -0.31 9.33 -4.07
CA ALA A 182 -1.24 8.36 -3.52
C ALA A 182 -2.62 8.93 -3.17
N THR A 183 -2.77 10.25 -3.11
CA THR A 183 -3.98 10.92 -2.58
C THR A 183 -4.73 11.79 -3.56
N ASN A 184 -4.16 12.04 -4.73
CA ASN A 184 -4.79 12.81 -5.80
C ASN A 184 -5.07 11.91 -7.01
N SER A 185 -6.30 11.85 -7.46
CA SER A 185 -6.66 11.13 -8.69
C SER A 185 -6.31 11.96 -9.92
N HIS A 186 -5.59 11.37 -10.87
CA HIS A 186 -5.07 12.11 -12.02
C HIS A 186 -4.77 11.19 -13.22
N ASP A 187 -4.73 11.81 -14.40
CA ASP A 187 -4.14 11.23 -15.61
C ASP A 187 -2.66 11.64 -15.67
N PHE A 188 -1.82 10.80 -16.27
CA PHE A 188 -0.38 11.02 -16.35
C PHE A 188 0.24 10.61 -17.67
N LYS A 189 1.45 11.10 -17.93
CA LYS A 189 2.37 10.60 -18.96
C LYS A 189 3.57 9.98 -18.30
N ARG A 190 4.08 8.88 -18.88
CA ARG A 190 5.30 8.24 -18.38
C ARG A 190 6.51 9.15 -18.57
N LYS A 191 7.41 9.16 -17.56
CA LYS A 191 8.69 9.84 -17.53
C LYS A 191 9.76 8.80 -17.16
N GLY A 192 10.35 8.17 -18.19
CA GLY A 192 11.23 7.02 -17.98
C GLY A 192 10.48 5.74 -17.58
N GLU A 193 11.17 4.81 -16.92
CA GLU A 193 10.62 3.50 -16.56
C GLU A 193 9.66 3.54 -15.38
N VAL A 194 9.93 4.38 -14.39
CA VAL A 194 9.18 4.43 -13.13
C VAL A 194 8.58 5.80 -12.84
N GLY A 195 9.01 6.83 -13.56
CA GLY A 195 8.54 8.20 -13.35
C GLY A 195 7.22 8.47 -14.06
N GLU A 196 6.52 9.50 -13.59
CA GLU A 196 5.33 10.04 -14.25
C GLU A 196 5.23 11.56 -14.06
N LYS A 197 4.54 12.19 -15.02
CA LYS A 197 4.15 13.59 -14.96
C LYS A 197 2.65 13.68 -15.08
N TRP A 198 1.99 14.34 -14.13
CA TRP A 198 0.55 14.53 -14.15
C TRP A 198 0.12 15.43 -15.28
N THR A 199 -0.99 15.10 -15.90
CA THR A 199 -1.52 15.85 -17.04
C THR A 199 -2.88 16.47 -16.77
N LYS A 200 -3.68 15.85 -15.89
CA LYS A 200 -5.02 16.30 -15.53
C LYS A 200 -5.44 15.69 -14.21
N LEU A 201 -6.08 16.48 -13.33
CA LEU A 201 -6.78 15.91 -12.17
C LEU A 201 -8.10 15.27 -12.60
N THR A 202 -8.42 14.14 -11.98
CA THR A 202 -9.67 13.41 -12.23
C THR A 202 -10.46 13.27 -10.93
N SER A 203 -11.75 12.95 -11.05
CA SER A 203 -12.56 12.63 -9.87
C SER A 203 -12.09 11.35 -9.22
N ALA A 204 -12.11 11.30 -7.88
CA ALA A 204 -11.86 10.06 -7.18
C ALA A 204 -12.94 9.01 -7.54
N PRO A 205 -12.56 7.74 -7.74
CA PRO A 205 -13.52 6.68 -7.97
C PRO A 205 -14.51 6.54 -6.80
N ASP A 206 -15.75 6.23 -7.12
CA ASP A 206 -16.75 5.90 -6.10
C ASP A 206 -16.54 4.47 -5.58
N TRP A 207 -16.19 4.37 -4.31
CA TRP A 207 -15.94 3.11 -3.61
C TRP A 207 -17.09 2.68 -2.71
N THR A 208 -18.20 3.41 -2.66
CA THR A 208 -19.33 3.13 -1.75
C THR A 208 -19.97 1.77 -2.01
N LYS A 209 -20.01 1.32 -3.27
CA LYS A 209 -20.55 0.00 -3.63
C LYS A 209 -19.79 -1.19 -3.01
N TYR A 210 -18.58 -0.96 -2.52
CA TYR A 210 -17.73 -1.98 -1.91
C TYR A 210 -17.64 -1.89 -0.38
N GLN A 211 -18.41 -1.02 0.22
CA GLN A 211 -18.52 -0.89 1.68
C GLN A 211 -19.64 -1.75 2.25
#